data_8e8dfadb2c13d72fab4f57365640e8e8
#
_entry.id   8e8dfadb2c13d72fab4f57365640e8e8
#
_cell.length_a   1.000
_cell.length_b   1.000
_cell.length_c   1.000
_cell.angle_alpha   90.00
_cell.angle_beta   90.00
_cell.angle_gamma   90.00
#
_symmetry.space_group_name_H-M   'P 1'
#
loop_
_entity.id
_entity.type
_entity.pdbx_description
1 polymer ?
#
loop_
_entity_poly.entity_id
_entity_poly.type
_entity_poly.pdbx_seq_one_letter_code
_entity_poly.pdbx_strand_id
1 'polypeptide(L)'
;MDRLKDKVAIVTGSTSGIGVGIAKLFAAEGAKVVICGRREEKGKAVADEIIKAGGEASYHFMDITATESIESLMTDTAEKYGKIDILVNNAANVGLKDGRVDELTLEMWDHVFQSDVRGTFYATKCVLPFMQKNENGGSIINIGSMASCGGDLGSTAYACAKAGVDMLTQSTALQYGKQGIRCNCVRPGLIVTPQNEAHVPQALKDIFLSNIMVNRYGCPEDIGHMCVYLASDESSYVSGQIINVDGGLNSHVSTVAQFRELNSRTW
;
A
#
# COMPACT_ATOMS: atom_id res chain seq x y z
N MET A 1 -12.55 -11.58 13.77
CA MET A 1 -12.51 -10.53 14.80
C MET A 1 -13.06 -9.27 14.16
N ASP A 2 -13.76 -8.40 14.87
CA ASP A 2 -14.47 -7.26 14.27
C ASP A 2 -13.73 -5.94 14.47
N ARG A 3 -12.41 -5.93 14.25
CA ARG A 3 -11.56 -4.73 14.49
C ARG A 3 -11.90 -3.54 13.59
N LEU A 4 -12.51 -3.80 12.43
CA LEU A 4 -12.93 -2.78 11.46
C LEU A 4 -14.44 -2.77 11.26
N LYS A 5 -15.21 -3.29 12.24
CA LYS A 5 -16.66 -3.40 12.16
C LYS A 5 -17.29 -2.05 11.79
N ASP A 6 -18.15 -2.07 10.78
CA ASP A 6 -18.91 -0.92 10.27
C ASP A 6 -18.05 0.24 9.71
N LYS A 7 -16.72 0.08 9.60
CA LYS A 7 -15.85 1.07 8.94
C LYS A 7 -15.97 0.92 7.43
N VAL A 8 -15.96 2.04 6.73
CA VAL A 8 -15.96 2.11 5.24
C VAL A 8 -14.54 2.34 4.78
N ALA A 9 -14.02 1.42 3.98
CA ALA A 9 -12.64 1.40 3.53
C ALA A 9 -12.51 1.42 2.00
N ILE A 10 -11.73 2.34 1.47
CA ILE A 10 -11.30 2.36 0.08
C ILE A 10 -9.89 1.78 0.00
N VAL A 11 -9.67 0.78 -0.87
CA VAL A 11 -8.34 0.23 -1.13
C VAL A 11 -7.99 0.44 -2.60
N THR A 12 -7.13 1.40 -2.90
CA THR A 12 -6.76 1.71 -4.28
C THR A 12 -5.87 0.61 -4.88
N GLY A 13 -6.06 0.29 -6.17
CA GLY A 13 -5.28 -0.78 -6.82
C GLY A 13 -5.57 -2.18 -6.28
N SER A 14 -6.75 -2.43 -5.74
CA SER A 14 -7.14 -3.70 -5.11
C SER A 14 -7.69 -4.75 -6.08
N THR A 15 -7.39 -4.64 -7.37
CA THR A 15 -7.74 -5.65 -8.39
C THR A 15 -6.68 -6.75 -8.55
N SER A 16 -5.54 -6.67 -7.83
CA SER A 16 -4.47 -7.68 -7.80
C SER A 16 -3.47 -7.45 -6.66
N GLY A 17 -2.65 -8.46 -6.39
CA GLY A 17 -1.47 -8.36 -5.53
C GLY A 17 -1.79 -7.96 -4.08
N ILE A 18 -0.98 -7.06 -3.52
CA ILE A 18 -1.07 -6.60 -2.13
C ILE A 18 -2.45 -6.04 -1.82
N GLY A 19 -3.00 -5.23 -2.72
CA GLY A 19 -4.32 -4.62 -2.52
C GLY A 19 -5.46 -5.62 -2.34
N VAL A 20 -5.39 -6.79 -2.98
CA VAL A 20 -6.38 -7.88 -2.77
C VAL A 20 -6.25 -8.46 -1.36
N GLY A 21 -5.02 -8.73 -0.89
CA GLY A 21 -4.79 -9.23 0.47
C GLY A 21 -5.30 -8.26 1.54
N ILE A 22 -5.02 -6.96 1.37
CA ILE A 22 -5.54 -5.91 2.27
C ILE A 22 -7.07 -5.92 2.27
N ALA A 23 -7.70 -5.88 1.08
CA ALA A 23 -9.14 -5.79 0.94
C ALA A 23 -9.87 -7.00 1.57
N LYS A 24 -9.37 -8.22 1.35
CA LYS A 24 -9.94 -9.44 1.93
C LYS A 24 -9.83 -9.45 3.46
N LEU A 25 -8.69 -9.04 4.02
CA LEU A 25 -8.51 -8.95 5.46
C LEU A 25 -9.38 -7.86 6.09
N PHE A 26 -9.52 -6.70 5.43
CA PHE A 26 -10.41 -5.64 5.91
C PHE A 26 -11.86 -6.14 5.98
N ALA A 27 -12.34 -6.81 4.95
CA ALA A 27 -13.69 -7.39 4.94
C ALA A 27 -13.86 -8.48 6.01
N ALA A 28 -12.86 -9.33 6.20
CA ALA A 28 -12.86 -10.35 7.26
C ALA A 28 -12.87 -9.76 8.68
N GLU A 29 -12.43 -8.52 8.85
CA GLU A 29 -12.49 -7.75 10.10
C GLU A 29 -13.72 -6.84 10.19
N GLY A 30 -14.71 -7.02 9.29
CA GLY A 30 -16.02 -6.38 9.35
C GLY A 30 -16.13 -5.02 8.63
N ALA A 31 -15.13 -4.63 7.84
CA ALA A 31 -15.21 -3.41 7.03
C ALA A 31 -16.07 -3.60 5.79
N LYS A 32 -16.73 -2.52 5.35
CA LYS A 32 -17.33 -2.37 4.03
C LYS A 32 -16.25 -1.89 3.08
N VAL A 33 -15.86 -2.71 2.09
CA VAL A 33 -14.67 -2.47 1.30
C VAL A 33 -15.01 -2.06 -0.13
N VAL A 34 -14.45 -0.94 -0.58
CA VAL A 34 -14.51 -0.51 -1.97
C VAL A 34 -13.24 -0.98 -2.68
N ILE A 35 -13.41 -1.98 -3.55
CA ILE A 35 -12.39 -2.47 -4.48
C ILE A 35 -12.30 -1.50 -5.64
N CYS A 36 -11.13 -1.00 -5.99
CA CYS A 36 -11.01 -0.10 -7.11
C CYS A 36 -9.73 -0.28 -7.94
N GLY A 37 -9.81 0.07 -9.21
CA GLY A 37 -8.74 -0.01 -10.19
C GLY A 37 -9.30 -0.05 -11.61
N ARG A 38 -8.41 -0.12 -12.62
CA ARG A 38 -8.79 -0.06 -14.04
C ARG A 38 -9.35 -1.38 -14.60
N ARG A 39 -9.10 -2.50 -13.94
CA ARG A 39 -9.47 -3.84 -14.46
C ARG A 39 -10.77 -4.29 -13.84
N GLU A 40 -11.87 -3.91 -14.49
CA GLU A 40 -13.23 -4.11 -14.01
C GLU A 40 -13.55 -5.56 -13.66
N GLU A 41 -13.33 -6.50 -14.59
CA GLU A 41 -13.61 -7.93 -14.40
C GLU A 41 -12.86 -8.49 -13.17
N LYS A 42 -11.58 -8.12 -13.00
CA LYS A 42 -10.79 -8.56 -11.85
C LYS A 42 -11.29 -7.94 -10.55
N GLY A 43 -11.66 -6.66 -10.60
CA GLY A 43 -12.17 -5.96 -9.41
C GLY A 43 -13.52 -6.52 -8.95
N LYS A 44 -14.43 -6.78 -9.88
CA LYS A 44 -15.72 -7.44 -9.59
C LYS A 44 -15.51 -8.84 -9.02
N ALA A 45 -14.61 -9.63 -9.61
CA ALA A 45 -14.29 -10.96 -9.09
C ALA A 45 -13.79 -10.94 -7.64
N VAL A 46 -12.92 -9.97 -7.29
CA VAL A 46 -12.45 -9.80 -5.89
C VAL A 46 -13.60 -9.42 -4.96
N ALA A 47 -14.48 -8.50 -5.38
CA ALA A 47 -15.66 -8.13 -4.60
C ALA A 47 -16.59 -9.35 -4.37
N ASP A 48 -16.85 -10.13 -5.43
CA ASP A 48 -17.67 -11.34 -5.34
C ASP A 48 -17.06 -12.41 -4.41
N GLU A 49 -15.74 -12.58 -4.43
CA GLU A 49 -15.04 -13.48 -3.50
C GLU A 49 -15.25 -13.05 -2.04
N ILE A 50 -15.14 -11.75 -1.76
CA ILE A 50 -15.37 -11.18 -0.43
C ILE A 50 -16.82 -11.40 0.00
N ILE A 51 -17.79 -11.13 -0.87
CA ILE A 51 -19.22 -11.32 -0.59
C ILE A 51 -19.55 -12.80 -0.33
N LYS A 52 -18.99 -13.71 -1.14
CA LYS A 52 -19.14 -15.16 -0.94
C LYS A 52 -18.57 -15.65 0.39
N ALA A 53 -17.53 -14.98 0.89
CA ALA A 53 -16.93 -15.24 2.20
C ALA A 53 -17.72 -14.61 3.37
N GLY A 54 -18.84 -13.93 3.10
CA GLY A 54 -19.70 -13.29 4.11
C GLY A 54 -19.33 -11.85 4.45
N GLY A 55 -18.39 -11.25 3.73
CA GLY A 55 -18.02 -9.83 3.87
C GLY A 55 -18.89 -8.89 3.01
N GLU A 56 -18.67 -7.58 3.16
CA GLU A 56 -19.31 -6.55 2.36
C GLU A 56 -18.29 -5.85 1.46
N ALA A 57 -18.48 -5.91 0.15
CA ALA A 57 -17.60 -5.26 -0.82
C ALA A 57 -18.37 -4.73 -2.02
N SER A 58 -17.77 -3.74 -2.71
CA SER A 58 -18.22 -3.27 -4.01
C SER A 58 -17.04 -2.91 -4.88
N TYR A 59 -17.22 -2.92 -6.19
CA TYR A 59 -16.23 -2.46 -7.14
C TYR A 59 -16.58 -1.06 -7.65
N HIS A 60 -15.54 -0.21 -7.80
CA HIS A 60 -15.61 1.08 -8.47
C HIS A 60 -14.43 1.21 -9.46
N PHE A 61 -14.71 1.67 -10.68
CA PHE A 61 -13.62 1.97 -11.62
C PHE A 61 -12.75 3.12 -11.08
N MET A 62 -11.44 2.99 -11.18
CA MET A 62 -10.52 4.06 -10.78
C MET A 62 -9.23 4.01 -11.59
N ASP A 63 -8.92 5.11 -12.26
CA ASP A 63 -7.59 5.39 -12.81
C ASP A 63 -6.90 6.43 -11.91
N ILE A 64 -5.81 6.01 -11.27
CA ILE A 64 -5.05 6.84 -10.33
C ILE A 64 -4.40 8.06 -11.00
N THR A 65 -4.28 8.07 -12.32
CA THR A 65 -3.72 9.18 -13.09
C THR A 65 -4.76 10.23 -13.51
N ALA A 66 -6.07 9.89 -13.42
CA ALA A 66 -7.19 10.74 -13.78
C ALA A 66 -7.86 11.34 -12.53
N THR A 67 -7.81 12.64 -12.38
CA THR A 67 -8.36 13.38 -11.23
C THR A 67 -9.84 13.15 -11.06
N GLU A 68 -10.61 13.21 -12.13
CA GLU A 68 -12.07 13.04 -12.14
C GLU A 68 -12.46 11.63 -11.66
N SER A 69 -11.65 10.62 -12.00
CA SER A 69 -11.87 9.24 -11.56
C SER A 69 -11.67 9.06 -10.06
N ILE A 70 -10.70 9.79 -9.48
CA ILE A 70 -10.47 9.79 -8.04
C ILE A 70 -11.58 10.53 -7.29
N GLU A 71 -12.02 11.67 -7.81
CA GLU A 71 -13.14 12.44 -7.23
C GLU A 71 -14.44 11.64 -7.22
N SER A 72 -14.79 11.00 -8.35
CA SER A 72 -15.96 10.12 -8.46
C SER A 72 -15.89 8.98 -7.43
N LEU A 73 -14.74 8.30 -7.30
CA LEU A 73 -14.55 7.24 -6.30
C LEU A 73 -14.90 7.69 -4.89
N MET A 74 -14.43 8.86 -4.46
CA MET A 74 -14.69 9.38 -3.11
C MET A 74 -16.16 9.76 -2.92
N THR A 75 -16.73 10.46 -3.91
CA THR A 75 -18.12 10.92 -3.87
C THR A 75 -19.09 9.73 -3.85
N ASP A 76 -18.94 8.81 -4.80
CA ASP A 76 -19.83 7.65 -4.92
C ASP A 76 -19.73 6.71 -3.71
N THR A 77 -18.52 6.60 -3.11
CA THR A 77 -18.34 5.84 -1.87
C THR A 77 -19.11 6.51 -0.72
N ALA A 78 -18.96 7.83 -0.57
CA ALA A 78 -19.65 8.56 0.48
C ALA A 78 -21.17 8.57 0.30
N GLU A 79 -21.65 8.69 -0.92
CA GLU A 79 -23.09 8.58 -1.25
C GLU A 79 -23.64 7.20 -0.91
N LYS A 80 -22.90 6.14 -1.25
CA LYS A 80 -23.33 4.75 -1.02
C LYS A 80 -23.34 4.35 0.45
N TYR A 81 -22.31 4.75 1.20
CA TYR A 81 -22.10 4.26 2.57
C TYR A 81 -22.25 5.31 3.65
N GLY A 82 -22.44 6.59 3.28
CA GLY A 82 -22.64 7.73 4.20
C GLY A 82 -21.37 8.32 4.77
N LYS A 83 -20.22 7.64 4.63
CA LYS A 83 -18.92 8.06 5.20
C LYS A 83 -17.75 7.36 4.49
N ILE A 84 -16.53 7.84 4.78
CA ILE A 84 -15.27 7.15 4.45
C ILE A 84 -14.38 7.19 5.70
N ASP A 85 -14.08 6.04 6.30
CA ASP A 85 -13.27 5.95 7.52
C ASP A 85 -11.80 5.66 7.21
N ILE A 86 -11.54 4.89 6.13
CA ILE A 86 -10.21 4.39 5.81
C ILE A 86 -9.91 4.59 4.32
N LEU A 87 -8.72 5.13 4.03
CA LEU A 87 -8.15 5.15 2.68
C LEU A 87 -6.82 4.41 2.69
N VAL A 88 -6.70 3.36 1.87
CA VAL A 88 -5.41 2.72 1.58
C VAL A 88 -4.94 3.12 0.19
N ASN A 89 -3.90 3.94 0.13
CA ASN A 89 -3.22 4.31 -1.11
C ASN A 89 -2.22 3.20 -1.48
N ASN A 90 -2.72 2.18 -2.20
CA ASN A 90 -1.91 1.04 -2.65
C ASN A 90 -1.67 1.05 -4.17
N ALA A 91 -2.49 1.77 -4.95
CA ALA A 91 -2.28 1.87 -6.38
C ALA A 91 -0.90 2.47 -6.69
N ALA A 92 -0.13 1.76 -7.52
CA ALA A 92 1.20 2.16 -7.94
C ALA A 92 1.53 1.53 -9.29
N ASN A 93 2.51 2.10 -9.97
CA ASN A 93 3.03 1.59 -11.21
C ASN A 93 4.30 0.80 -10.94
N VAL A 94 4.15 -0.52 -10.80
CA VAL A 94 5.26 -1.43 -10.50
C VAL A 94 5.64 -2.19 -11.78
N GLY A 95 6.94 -2.33 -12.05
CA GLY A 95 7.44 -3.16 -13.16
C GLY A 95 7.56 -2.45 -14.51
N LEU A 96 7.60 -1.13 -14.51
CA LEU A 96 7.96 -0.36 -15.69
C LEU A 96 9.48 -0.38 -15.93
N LYS A 97 9.88 0.06 -17.13
CA LYS A 97 11.28 0.23 -17.52
C LYS A 97 11.87 1.46 -16.81
N ASP A 98 11.86 1.46 -15.49
CA ASP A 98 12.67 2.36 -14.69
C ASP A 98 14.16 2.00 -14.92
N GLY A 99 15.07 2.87 -14.58
CA GLY A 99 16.47 2.68 -14.92
C GLY A 99 17.42 3.52 -14.08
N ARG A 100 18.68 3.47 -14.49
CA ARG A 100 19.74 4.34 -13.97
C ARG A 100 19.47 5.80 -14.36
N VAL A 101 20.06 6.73 -13.61
CA VAL A 101 19.87 8.17 -13.83
C VAL A 101 20.19 8.61 -15.27
N ASP A 102 21.22 8.02 -15.88
CA ASP A 102 21.65 8.34 -17.25
C ASP A 102 20.81 7.67 -18.35
N GLU A 103 20.03 6.63 -18.00
CA GLU A 103 19.20 5.86 -18.94
C GLU A 103 17.71 6.20 -18.84
N LEU A 104 17.30 6.78 -17.72
CA LEU A 104 15.90 7.07 -17.41
C LEU A 104 15.38 8.22 -18.27
N THR A 105 14.31 7.98 -19.03
CA THR A 105 13.65 9.04 -19.82
C THR A 105 12.76 9.92 -18.96
N LEU A 106 12.60 11.19 -19.36
CA LEU A 106 11.67 12.10 -18.67
C LEU A 106 10.23 11.59 -18.71
N GLU A 107 9.81 10.96 -19.82
CA GLU A 107 8.49 10.36 -19.94
C GLU A 107 8.25 9.28 -18.87
N MET A 108 9.25 8.40 -18.65
CA MET A 108 9.14 7.37 -17.62
C MET A 108 9.14 7.96 -16.21
N TRP A 109 10.01 8.94 -15.97
CA TRP A 109 10.03 9.70 -14.73
C TRP A 109 8.66 10.31 -14.43
N ASP A 110 8.09 11.06 -15.36
CA ASP A 110 6.80 11.73 -15.22
C ASP A 110 5.66 10.70 -15.00
N HIS A 111 5.70 9.58 -15.72
CA HIS A 111 4.70 8.53 -15.60
C HIS A 111 4.69 7.89 -14.21
N VAL A 112 5.86 7.58 -13.65
CA VAL A 112 5.98 7.03 -12.29
C VAL A 112 5.51 8.07 -11.26
N PHE A 113 5.95 9.31 -11.37
CA PHE A 113 5.53 10.36 -10.44
C PHE A 113 4.03 10.65 -10.52
N GLN A 114 3.45 10.61 -11.72
CA GLN A 114 2.01 10.81 -11.92
C GLN A 114 1.18 9.74 -11.20
N SER A 115 1.56 8.47 -11.29
CA SER A 115 0.82 7.39 -10.63
C SER A 115 1.11 7.30 -9.13
N ASP A 116 2.38 7.35 -8.72
CA ASP A 116 2.79 6.94 -7.39
C ASP A 116 2.75 8.09 -6.37
N VAL A 117 3.17 9.30 -6.77
CA VAL A 117 3.15 10.47 -5.86
C VAL A 117 1.91 11.32 -6.08
N ARG A 118 1.69 11.80 -7.33
CA ARG A 118 0.58 12.70 -7.63
C ARG A 118 -0.77 12.03 -7.37
N GLY A 119 -0.92 10.78 -7.79
CA GLY A 119 -2.14 10.01 -7.54
C GLY A 119 -2.41 9.80 -6.05
N THR A 120 -1.40 9.38 -5.29
CA THR A 120 -1.48 9.24 -3.82
C THR A 120 -1.83 10.56 -3.13
N PHE A 121 -1.15 11.65 -3.52
CA PHE A 121 -1.47 12.99 -3.01
C PHE A 121 -2.91 13.37 -3.31
N TYR A 122 -3.36 13.17 -4.55
CA TYR A 122 -4.70 13.60 -4.96
C TYR A 122 -5.81 12.78 -4.30
N ALA A 123 -5.64 11.47 -4.17
CA ALA A 123 -6.58 10.61 -3.43
C ALA A 123 -6.64 11.02 -1.94
N THR A 124 -5.49 11.32 -1.33
CA THR A 124 -5.43 11.85 0.03
C THR A 124 -6.18 13.17 0.14
N LYS A 125 -5.94 14.13 -0.78
CA LYS A 125 -6.65 15.41 -0.82
C LYS A 125 -8.16 15.24 -0.92
N CYS A 126 -8.62 14.35 -1.79
CA CYS A 126 -10.06 14.15 -2.04
C CYS A 126 -10.78 13.45 -0.89
N VAL A 127 -10.12 12.59 -0.10
CA VAL A 127 -10.76 11.91 1.04
C VAL A 127 -10.89 12.80 2.27
N LEU A 128 -9.99 13.76 2.46
CA LEU A 128 -9.94 14.62 3.66
C LEU A 128 -11.26 15.30 4.00
N PRO A 129 -12.01 15.93 3.06
CA PRO A 129 -13.29 16.57 3.38
C PRO A 129 -14.35 15.60 3.94
N PHE A 130 -14.27 14.32 3.58
CA PHE A 130 -15.18 13.30 4.09
C PHE A 130 -14.75 12.85 5.49
N MET A 131 -13.46 12.60 5.71
CA MET A 131 -12.92 12.21 7.01
C MET A 131 -13.07 13.32 8.06
N GLN A 132 -12.95 14.58 7.68
CA GLN A 132 -13.16 15.73 8.56
C GLN A 132 -14.60 15.85 9.09
N LYS A 133 -15.58 15.25 8.41
CA LYS A 133 -16.99 15.21 8.85
C LYS A 133 -17.28 14.05 9.79
N ASN A 134 -16.40 13.05 9.86
CA ASN A 134 -16.56 11.92 10.77
C ASN A 134 -16.25 12.35 12.22
N GLU A 135 -17.01 11.88 13.17
CA GLU A 135 -16.81 12.16 14.61
C GLU A 135 -15.40 11.77 15.09
N ASN A 136 -14.86 10.66 14.57
CA ASN A 136 -13.56 10.12 14.96
C ASN A 136 -12.48 10.31 13.87
N GLY A 137 -12.71 11.23 12.92
CA GLY A 137 -11.75 11.47 11.83
C GLY A 137 -11.60 10.28 10.88
N GLY A 138 -10.38 9.80 10.68
CA GLY A 138 -10.10 8.69 9.76
C GLY A 138 -8.68 8.15 9.82
N SER A 139 -8.42 7.08 9.05
CA SER A 139 -7.09 6.50 8.89
C SER A 139 -6.68 6.44 7.42
N ILE A 140 -5.57 7.10 7.09
CA ILE A 140 -4.94 7.04 5.78
C ILE A 140 -3.70 6.15 5.89
N ILE A 141 -3.60 5.15 5.02
CA ILE A 141 -2.48 4.21 4.99
C ILE A 141 -1.86 4.26 3.59
N ASN A 142 -0.64 4.71 3.50
CA ASN A 142 0.10 4.74 2.25
C ASN A 142 0.96 3.48 2.11
N ILE A 143 0.95 2.84 0.96
CA ILE A 143 1.85 1.73 0.66
C ILE A 143 3.11 2.32 0.00
N GLY A 144 4.15 2.42 0.82
CA GLY A 144 5.49 2.82 0.41
C GLY A 144 6.26 1.69 -0.26
N SER A 145 7.57 1.69 -0.07
CA SER A 145 8.45 0.61 -0.54
C SER A 145 9.78 0.66 0.24
N MET A 146 10.42 -0.49 0.38
CA MET A 146 11.82 -0.55 0.81
C MET A 146 12.77 0.27 -0.11
N ALA A 147 12.39 0.48 -1.37
CA ALA A 147 13.17 1.30 -2.31
C ALA A 147 13.36 2.76 -1.85
N SER A 148 12.51 3.28 -0.95
CA SER A 148 12.68 4.61 -0.36
C SER A 148 13.70 4.66 0.79
N CYS A 149 14.24 3.52 1.23
CA CYS A 149 15.19 3.45 2.35
C CYS A 149 16.64 3.75 1.94
N GLY A 150 16.98 3.66 0.65
CA GLY A 150 18.34 3.83 0.15
C GLY A 150 18.38 3.89 -1.36
N GLY A 151 19.59 4.10 -1.92
CA GLY A 151 19.79 4.11 -3.36
C GLY A 151 19.57 2.74 -3.97
N ASP A 152 19.00 2.70 -5.18
CA ASP A 152 18.75 1.52 -5.98
C ASP A 152 19.56 1.57 -7.29
N LEU A 153 19.87 0.40 -7.84
CA LEU A 153 20.68 0.30 -9.06
C LEU A 153 19.88 0.53 -10.36
N GLY A 154 18.56 0.43 -10.32
CA GLY A 154 17.76 0.48 -11.54
C GLY A 154 16.32 0.91 -11.34
N SER A 155 15.96 1.52 -10.19
CA SER A 155 14.60 1.96 -9.86
C SER A 155 14.59 3.42 -9.41
N THR A 156 15.25 4.31 -10.17
CA THR A 156 15.50 5.70 -9.77
C THR A 156 14.20 6.49 -9.57
N ALA A 157 13.30 6.48 -10.55
CA ALA A 157 12.03 7.22 -10.45
C ALA A 157 11.14 6.65 -9.34
N TYR A 158 11.05 5.33 -9.27
CA TYR A 158 10.22 4.65 -8.27
C TYR A 158 10.72 4.91 -6.83
N ALA A 159 12.03 4.81 -6.59
CA ALA A 159 12.62 5.10 -5.28
C ALA A 159 12.36 6.54 -4.85
N CYS A 160 12.58 7.52 -5.74
CA CYS A 160 12.27 8.92 -5.49
C CYS A 160 10.79 9.15 -5.23
N ALA A 161 9.91 8.53 -6.00
CA ALA A 161 8.47 8.63 -5.83
C ALA A 161 8.02 8.07 -4.47
N LYS A 162 8.54 6.90 -4.06
CA LYS A 162 8.21 6.29 -2.76
C LYS A 162 8.77 7.09 -1.58
N ALA A 163 9.94 7.72 -1.72
CA ALA A 163 10.44 8.68 -0.73
C ALA A 163 9.52 9.91 -0.62
N GLY A 164 8.96 10.38 -1.74
CA GLY A 164 7.93 11.42 -1.76
C GLY A 164 6.65 11.01 -1.01
N VAL A 165 6.22 9.77 -1.14
CA VAL A 165 5.05 9.22 -0.40
C VAL A 165 5.33 9.16 1.11
N ASP A 166 6.55 8.81 1.52
CA ASP A 166 6.93 8.82 2.94
C ASP A 166 6.81 10.24 3.54
N MET A 167 7.33 11.24 2.85
CA MET A 167 7.22 12.64 3.31
C MET A 167 5.78 13.15 3.27
N LEU A 168 5.00 12.78 2.25
CA LEU A 168 3.56 13.08 2.17
C LEU A 168 2.81 12.50 3.38
N THR A 169 3.17 11.29 3.82
CA THR A 169 2.60 10.66 5.01
C THR A 169 2.81 11.51 6.25
N GLN A 170 4.05 11.93 6.51
CA GLN A 170 4.39 12.74 7.68
C GLN A 170 3.71 14.12 7.64
N SER A 171 3.70 14.77 6.47
CA SER A 171 3.04 16.05 6.27
C SER A 171 1.53 15.96 6.53
N THR A 172 0.87 14.93 5.99
CA THR A 172 -0.57 14.71 6.19
C THR A 172 -0.88 14.45 7.67
N ALA A 173 -0.10 13.59 8.33
CA ALA A 173 -0.27 13.29 9.75
C ALA A 173 -0.15 14.55 10.64
N LEU A 174 0.84 15.39 10.35
CA LEU A 174 1.06 16.65 11.08
C LEU A 174 -0.10 17.65 10.86
N GLN A 175 -0.52 17.81 9.61
CA GLN A 175 -1.52 18.82 9.23
C GLN A 175 -2.93 18.50 9.73
N TYR A 176 -3.30 17.21 9.77
CA TYR A 176 -4.67 16.78 10.04
C TYR A 176 -4.84 15.97 11.35
N GLY A 177 -3.75 15.68 12.06
CA GLY A 177 -3.79 14.88 13.30
C GLY A 177 -4.69 15.46 14.39
N LYS A 178 -4.74 16.79 14.54
CA LYS A 178 -5.63 17.46 15.50
C LYS A 178 -7.13 17.38 15.14
N GLN A 179 -7.43 16.92 13.93
CA GLN A 179 -8.79 16.68 13.44
C GLN A 179 -9.15 15.17 13.50
N GLY A 180 -8.38 14.37 14.23
CA GLY A 180 -8.61 12.94 14.37
C GLY A 180 -8.17 12.09 13.15
N ILE A 181 -7.50 12.67 12.16
CA ILE A 181 -7.06 11.95 10.98
C ILE A 181 -5.62 11.49 11.16
N ARG A 182 -5.41 10.18 11.19
CA ARG A 182 -4.08 9.56 11.25
C ARG A 182 -3.60 9.23 9.83
N CYS A 183 -2.30 9.38 9.58
CA CYS A 183 -1.69 8.98 8.33
C CYS A 183 -0.39 8.23 8.62
N ASN A 184 -0.27 7.00 8.10
CA ASN A 184 0.92 6.17 8.27
C ASN A 184 1.32 5.53 6.94
N CYS A 185 2.57 5.13 6.82
CA CYS A 185 3.09 4.42 5.66
C CYS A 185 3.55 3.01 6.05
N VAL A 186 3.19 2.02 5.24
CA VAL A 186 3.73 0.66 5.31
C VAL A 186 4.68 0.49 4.13
N ARG A 187 5.93 0.11 4.39
CA ARG A 187 6.94 -0.22 3.37
C ARG A 187 7.10 -1.72 3.25
N PRO A 188 6.53 -2.35 2.21
CA PRO A 188 6.74 -3.77 1.95
C PRO A 188 8.19 -4.07 1.58
N GLY A 189 8.69 -5.25 2.00
CA GLY A 189 9.84 -5.89 1.42
C GLY A 189 9.51 -6.62 0.11
N LEU A 190 10.19 -7.72 -0.18
CA LEU A 190 9.82 -8.57 -1.31
C LEU A 190 8.54 -9.36 -0.98
N ILE A 191 7.43 -8.95 -1.59
CA ILE A 191 6.14 -9.62 -1.49
C ILE A 191 5.91 -10.46 -2.74
N VAL A 192 5.84 -11.77 -2.54
CA VAL A 192 5.52 -12.71 -3.62
C VAL A 192 3.99 -12.84 -3.71
N THR A 193 3.48 -12.62 -4.91
CA THR A 193 2.06 -12.71 -5.22
C THR A 193 1.86 -13.72 -6.35
N PRO A 194 0.69 -14.36 -6.49
CA PRO A 194 0.42 -15.26 -7.61
C PRO A 194 0.67 -14.63 -8.98
N GLN A 195 0.57 -13.29 -9.08
CA GLN A 195 0.78 -12.56 -10.33
C GLN A 195 2.27 -12.32 -10.64
N ASN A 196 3.14 -12.22 -9.64
CA ASN A 196 4.56 -11.93 -9.85
C ASN A 196 5.48 -13.13 -9.61
N GLU A 197 4.99 -14.21 -9.03
CA GLU A 197 5.80 -15.36 -8.64
C GLU A 197 6.63 -15.95 -9.80
N ALA A 198 6.01 -16.06 -10.98
CA ALA A 198 6.68 -16.56 -12.19
C ALA A 198 7.63 -15.53 -12.84
N HIS A 199 7.48 -14.23 -12.51
CA HIS A 199 8.24 -13.15 -13.14
C HIS A 199 9.45 -12.71 -12.29
N VAL A 200 9.49 -13.06 -11.01
CA VAL A 200 10.65 -12.76 -10.13
C VAL A 200 11.69 -13.86 -10.33
N PRO A 201 12.88 -13.55 -10.91
CA PRO A 201 13.92 -14.55 -11.14
C PRO A 201 14.36 -15.23 -9.84
N GLN A 202 14.65 -16.54 -9.89
CA GLN A 202 15.05 -17.30 -8.71
C GLN A 202 16.30 -16.69 -8.05
N ALA A 203 17.29 -16.27 -8.84
CA ALA A 203 18.49 -15.63 -8.32
C ALA A 203 18.18 -14.35 -7.50
N LEU A 204 17.18 -13.56 -7.91
CA LEU A 204 16.75 -12.41 -7.15
C LEU A 204 16.05 -12.81 -5.85
N LYS A 205 15.21 -13.85 -5.91
CA LYS A 205 14.57 -14.43 -4.72
C LYS A 205 15.62 -14.88 -3.69
N ASP A 206 16.67 -15.57 -4.15
CA ASP A 206 17.75 -16.08 -3.30
C ASP A 206 18.54 -14.94 -2.64
N ILE A 207 18.83 -13.85 -3.39
CA ILE A 207 19.47 -12.66 -2.84
C ILE A 207 18.60 -12.06 -1.72
N PHE A 208 17.30 -11.89 -1.95
CA PHE A 208 16.43 -11.37 -0.88
C PHE A 208 16.38 -12.30 0.31
N LEU A 209 16.23 -13.62 0.10
CA LEU A 209 16.13 -14.59 1.19
C LEU A 209 17.41 -14.64 2.03
N SER A 210 18.58 -14.48 1.43
CA SER A 210 19.85 -14.42 2.18
C SER A 210 19.98 -13.19 3.07
N ASN A 211 19.23 -12.12 2.80
CA ASN A 211 19.24 -10.88 3.54
C ASN A 211 18.02 -10.69 4.46
N ILE A 212 16.94 -11.43 4.29
CA ILE A 212 15.77 -11.40 5.17
C ILE A 212 16.08 -12.15 6.47
N MET A 213 15.55 -11.67 7.61
CA MET A 213 15.75 -12.32 8.92
C MET A 213 14.79 -13.49 9.17
N VAL A 214 13.63 -13.51 8.48
CA VAL A 214 12.66 -14.61 8.54
C VAL A 214 12.87 -15.57 7.36
N ASN A 215 12.55 -16.86 7.52
CA ASN A 215 12.84 -17.88 6.51
C ASN A 215 11.78 -17.99 5.41
N ARG A 216 11.24 -16.86 4.95
CA ARG A 216 10.28 -16.82 3.85
C ARG A 216 10.17 -15.45 3.23
N TYR A 217 9.68 -15.37 2.02
CA TYR A 217 9.23 -14.11 1.42
C TYR A 217 7.96 -13.63 2.09
N GLY A 218 7.68 -12.33 1.96
CA GLY A 218 6.41 -11.76 2.35
C GLY A 218 5.28 -12.19 1.41
N CYS A 219 4.06 -12.22 1.94
CA CYS A 219 2.82 -12.39 1.17
C CYS A 219 1.91 -11.17 1.36
N PRO A 220 0.87 -11.00 0.54
CA PRO A 220 -0.06 -9.88 0.67
C PRO A 220 -0.68 -9.74 2.04
N GLU A 221 -0.90 -10.86 2.73
CA GLU A 221 -1.48 -10.91 4.07
C GLU A 221 -0.56 -10.27 5.13
N ASP A 222 0.76 -10.37 4.99
CA ASP A 222 1.69 -9.73 5.92
C ASP A 222 1.49 -8.21 5.93
N ILE A 223 1.30 -7.62 4.75
CA ILE A 223 1.01 -6.20 4.60
C ILE A 223 -0.41 -5.90 5.10
N GLY A 224 -1.36 -6.76 4.76
CA GLY A 224 -2.76 -6.61 5.15
C GLY A 224 -2.95 -6.59 6.67
N HIS A 225 -2.27 -7.43 7.42
CA HIS A 225 -2.33 -7.43 8.90
C HIS A 225 -1.84 -6.13 9.52
N MET A 226 -0.75 -5.55 9.00
CA MET A 226 -0.28 -4.23 9.43
C MET A 226 -1.31 -3.15 9.06
N CYS A 227 -1.89 -3.21 7.85
CA CYS A 227 -2.93 -2.27 7.45
C CYS A 227 -4.19 -2.38 8.33
N VAL A 228 -4.61 -3.59 8.72
CA VAL A 228 -5.73 -3.78 9.67
C VAL A 228 -5.43 -3.10 11.01
N TYR A 229 -4.23 -3.30 11.58
CA TYR A 229 -3.81 -2.62 12.81
C TYR A 229 -3.88 -1.09 12.65
N LEU A 230 -3.28 -0.55 11.58
CA LEU A 230 -3.27 0.91 11.33
C LEU A 230 -4.65 1.49 11.02
N ALA A 231 -5.57 0.70 10.49
CA ALA A 231 -6.95 1.09 10.22
C ALA A 231 -7.83 1.06 11.48
N SER A 232 -7.47 0.23 12.46
CA SER A 232 -8.25 0.01 13.68
C SER A 232 -8.00 1.08 14.74
N ASP A 233 -8.85 1.10 15.78
CA ASP A 233 -8.72 2.00 16.92
C ASP A 233 -7.56 1.61 17.86
N GLU A 234 -7.02 0.38 17.72
CA GLU A 234 -5.82 -0.08 18.42
C GLU A 234 -4.59 0.78 18.12
N SER A 235 -4.55 1.41 16.95
CA SER A 235 -3.47 2.31 16.52
C SER A 235 -3.79 3.81 16.71
N SER A 236 -4.70 4.14 17.62
CA SER A 236 -5.15 5.53 17.86
C SER A 236 -4.02 6.50 18.24
N TYR A 237 -2.89 6.00 18.77
CA TYR A 237 -1.70 6.78 19.11
C TYR A 237 -0.56 6.64 18.10
N VAL A 238 -0.81 6.04 16.92
CA VAL A 238 0.17 5.81 15.85
C VAL A 238 -0.18 6.70 14.65
N SER A 239 0.61 7.74 14.42
CA SER A 239 0.45 8.65 13.27
C SER A 239 1.81 9.20 12.83
N GLY A 240 1.98 9.44 11.52
CA GLY A 240 3.22 9.92 10.92
C GLY A 240 4.33 8.88 10.84
N GLN A 241 4.02 7.60 11.05
CA GLN A 241 5.02 6.55 11.08
C GLN A 241 5.24 5.95 9.70
N ILE A 242 6.50 5.59 9.44
CA ILE A 242 6.93 4.85 8.25
C ILE A 242 7.42 3.49 8.75
N ILE A 243 6.62 2.45 8.50
CA ILE A 243 6.78 1.13 9.11
C ILE A 243 7.23 0.12 8.06
N ASN A 244 8.41 -0.46 8.25
CA ASN A 244 8.88 -1.54 7.40
C ASN A 244 8.17 -2.86 7.76
N VAL A 245 7.61 -3.54 6.74
CA VAL A 245 7.09 -4.90 6.82
C VAL A 245 7.82 -5.71 5.76
N ASP A 246 9.06 -6.03 6.05
CA ASP A 246 10.07 -6.47 5.08
C ASP A 246 10.86 -7.72 5.54
N GLY A 247 10.40 -8.37 6.60
CA GLY A 247 11.10 -9.52 7.18
C GLY A 247 12.45 -9.17 7.80
N GLY A 248 12.68 -7.91 8.14
CA GLY A 248 13.92 -7.42 8.74
C GLY A 248 15.01 -7.03 7.74
N LEU A 249 14.68 -6.95 6.44
CA LEU A 249 15.64 -6.67 5.36
C LEU A 249 16.39 -5.35 5.56
N ASN A 250 15.74 -4.30 6.07
CA ASN A 250 16.34 -2.99 6.33
C ASN A 250 16.78 -2.78 7.79
N SER A 251 16.83 -3.83 8.60
CA SER A 251 17.11 -3.72 10.05
C SER A 251 18.47 -4.28 10.45
N HIS A 252 19.38 -4.50 9.50
CA HIS A 252 20.71 -5.05 9.75
C HIS A 252 21.77 -4.39 8.86
N VAL A 253 23.04 -4.71 9.11
CA VAL A 253 24.16 -4.25 8.28
C VAL A 253 24.11 -4.92 6.90
N SER A 254 24.53 -4.19 5.87
CA SER A 254 24.47 -4.65 4.46
C SER A 254 25.27 -5.92 4.15
N THR A 255 26.18 -6.33 5.04
CA THR A 255 27.06 -7.48 4.87
C THR A 255 26.56 -8.76 5.55
N VAL A 256 25.29 -8.80 5.99
CA VAL A 256 24.78 -9.95 6.78
C VAL A 256 24.81 -11.26 5.99
N ALA A 257 24.50 -11.24 4.70
CA ALA A 257 24.53 -12.44 3.86
C ALA A 257 25.94 -13.03 3.80
N GLN A 258 26.96 -12.20 3.58
CA GLN A 258 28.36 -12.62 3.53
C GLN A 258 28.84 -13.15 4.91
N PHE A 259 28.42 -12.55 6.01
CA PHE A 259 28.74 -13.07 7.35
C PHE A 259 28.10 -14.44 7.61
N ARG A 260 26.88 -14.68 7.12
CA ARG A 260 26.23 -16.00 7.21
C ARG A 260 27.04 -17.07 6.46
N GLU A 261 27.50 -16.77 5.25
CA GLU A 261 28.35 -17.68 4.45
C GLU A 261 29.66 -18.01 5.17
N LEU A 262 30.36 -16.98 5.71
CA LEU A 262 31.64 -17.16 6.41
C LEU A 262 31.51 -18.00 7.68
N ASN A 263 30.43 -17.89 8.41
CA ASN A 263 30.31 -18.54 9.71
C ASN A 263 29.69 -19.94 9.64
N SER A 264 29.22 -20.42 8.46
CA SER A 264 28.57 -21.73 8.29
C SER A 264 27.49 -22.03 9.35
N ARG A 265 26.97 -21.01 10.01
CA ARG A 265 25.98 -21.13 11.09
C ARG A 265 24.60 -20.84 10.51
N THR A 266 23.71 -21.80 10.63
CA THR A 266 22.27 -21.56 10.54
C THR A 266 21.86 -20.76 11.77
N TRP A 267 21.58 -19.50 11.55
CA TRP A 267 21.00 -18.62 12.57
C TRP A 267 19.50 -18.85 12.65
#